data_35801da22bf43c9e701997b7ed76ed61
#
_entry.id   35801da22bf43c9e701997b7ed76ed61
#
_cell.length_a   1.000
_cell.length_b   1.000
_cell.length_c   1.000
_cell.angle_alpha   90.00
_cell.angle_beta   90.00
_cell.angle_gamma   90.00
#
_symmetry.space_group_name_H-M   'P 1'
#
loop_
_entity.id
_entity.type
_entity.pdbx_description
1 polymer ?
#
loop_
_entity_poly.entity_id
_entity_poly.type
_entity_poly.pdbx_seq_one_letter_code
_entity_poly.pdbx_strand_id
1 'polypeptide(L)'
;MDDDTKLVLIDNSAMALFETRADELIISGNKEELTSFVKAIDQNTFTFDDYFLEARYFYTLANCYSDVYRYRDSDWYSEDLSKAVVNFRKALYAIKFIESLNVIQSDLKSRIETNLANYLSSQGRAICALEHWDNALEINDNPIAIISKINNAFFIAECLYDKSHSHYHCFEAYKLICLGLKSLNNLEEDHQQAYSEDGNFLKLKLWFETEFQESDFSLVDNYKEDFKSKKQKDYLRWCGDNRLFLNDLNDLYKTELVYTDCFTLPSITQSINRALTYNEDLIYHGNFDEIKNDYCYSRYLIFSSQNISNEQEHFFNGTYERVDDMAHSLTNLKSQHYKTAFKTLYSIFDKIAYFLNSFYDLNKIDSKIYFYNIFGQIKNDKIKPHKKLVDSKNCFLHALFYILKDIRNSNPKDFEVESESYWLDPDVEAFSEIRNAMEHRSLKIVDAFGHTLTKSSIEFHQGYVEELIEKKIAIQKELERIYPKIKQAKKAGDLNTKSKLDLEKSKLDSDLNKLEIKLADKEKRSKHSLLITDEEFELRLFTLMKLVRSSIMYLSLAINYDEMNKPDNGIIALPIDVPLKY
;
A
#
# COMPACT_ATOMS: atom_id res chain seq x y z
N MET A 1 -14.52 -25.47 19.11
CA MET A 1 -13.08 -25.39 19.40
C MET A 1 -12.92 -24.04 20.06
N ASP A 2 -12.62 -24.08 21.35
CA ASP A 2 -12.43 -22.85 22.14
C ASP A 2 -11.10 -22.24 21.69
N ASP A 3 -11.16 -21.24 20.84
CA ASP A 3 -10.03 -20.36 20.55
C ASP A 3 -10.18 -19.12 21.45
N ASP A 4 -9.83 -19.33 22.74
CA ASP A 4 -9.48 -18.22 23.63
C ASP A 4 -8.15 -17.65 23.08
N THR A 5 -8.21 -16.79 22.08
CA THR A 5 -7.08 -15.94 21.68
C THR A 5 -6.75 -15.07 22.88
N LYS A 6 -5.80 -15.53 23.69
CA LYS A 6 -5.30 -14.75 24.83
C LYS A 6 -4.64 -13.51 24.28
N LEU A 7 -5.28 -12.37 24.48
CA LEU A 7 -4.64 -11.06 24.36
C LEU A 7 -3.44 -11.04 25.33
N VAL A 8 -2.23 -10.98 24.79
CA VAL A 8 -0.99 -10.94 25.57
C VAL A 8 -0.54 -9.49 25.64
N LEU A 9 -0.54 -8.94 26.86
CA LEU A 9 -0.02 -7.59 27.09
C LEU A 9 1.52 -7.62 27.02
N ILE A 10 2.10 -6.74 26.21
CA ILE A 10 3.53 -6.51 26.12
C ILE A 10 3.86 -5.22 26.88
N ASP A 11 4.52 -5.40 28.01
CA ASP A 11 5.14 -4.33 28.80
C ASP A 11 6.63 -4.12 28.38
N ASN A 12 7.29 -3.14 28.99
CA ASN A 12 8.71 -2.86 28.72
C ASN A 12 9.64 -4.06 28.94
N SER A 13 9.36 -4.92 29.91
CA SER A 13 10.20 -6.08 30.25
C SER A 13 10.02 -7.19 29.19
N ALA A 14 8.79 -7.47 28.80
CA ALA A 14 8.48 -8.42 27.73
C ALA A 14 9.05 -7.95 26.39
N MET A 15 8.97 -6.63 26.11
CA MET A 15 9.55 -6.05 24.90
C MET A 15 11.07 -6.22 24.84
N ALA A 16 11.79 -5.96 25.94
CA ALA A 16 13.24 -6.13 25.99
C ALA A 16 13.66 -7.60 25.75
N LEU A 17 12.91 -8.55 26.31
CA LEU A 17 13.15 -9.99 26.07
C LEU A 17 12.89 -10.37 24.61
N PHE A 18 11.83 -9.82 24.02
CA PHE A 18 11.50 -10.05 22.61
C PHE A 18 12.59 -9.51 21.68
N GLU A 19 13.06 -8.28 21.89
CA GLU A 19 14.15 -7.68 21.12
C GLU A 19 15.44 -8.49 21.25
N THR A 20 15.85 -8.83 22.48
CA THR A 20 17.05 -9.63 22.73
C THR A 20 16.98 -10.97 21.99
N ARG A 21 15.83 -11.65 22.07
CA ARG A 21 15.66 -12.94 21.38
C ARG A 21 15.66 -12.80 19.85
N ALA A 22 15.05 -11.77 19.33
CA ALA A 22 15.07 -11.47 17.90
C ALA A 22 16.49 -11.21 17.41
N ASP A 23 17.25 -10.37 18.11
CA ASP A 23 18.65 -10.04 17.78
C ASP A 23 19.56 -11.28 17.83
N GLU A 24 19.42 -12.12 18.87
CA GLU A 24 20.17 -13.39 18.95
C GLU A 24 19.92 -14.28 17.72
N LEU A 25 18.65 -14.41 17.31
CA LEU A 25 18.27 -15.24 16.16
C LEU A 25 18.77 -14.67 14.84
N ILE A 26 18.72 -13.35 14.67
CA ILE A 26 19.23 -12.65 13.50
C ILE A 26 20.76 -12.82 13.43
N ILE A 27 21.49 -12.57 14.51
CA ILE A 27 22.95 -12.67 14.57
C ILE A 27 23.42 -14.12 14.39
N SER A 28 22.68 -15.09 14.93
CA SER A 28 23.03 -16.51 14.78
C SER A 28 22.97 -17.01 13.35
N GLY A 29 22.21 -16.34 12.49
CA GLY A 29 21.96 -16.77 11.10
C GLY A 29 21.16 -18.07 10.98
N ASN A 30 20.50 -18.52 12.06
CA ASN A 30 19.71 -19.75 12.04
C ASN A 30 18.31 -19.52 11.45
N LYS A 31 18.22 -19.70 10.13
CA LYS A 31 17.00 -19.49 9.35
C LYS A 31 15.80 -20.29 9.84
N GLU A 32 16.00 -21.55 10.20
CA GLU A 32 14.88 -22.43 10.60
C GLU A 32 14.29 -21.97 11.93
N GLU A 33 15.14 -21.59 12.87
CA GLU A 33 14.75 -21.12 14.18
C GLU A 33 14.07 -19.75 14.08
N LEU A 34 14.62 -18.81 13.28
CA LEU A 34 14.02 -17.52 13.01
C LEU A 34 12.65 -17.64 12.33
N THR A 35 12.54 -18.53 11.32
CA THR A 35 11.25 -18.80 10.65
C THR A 35 10.20 -19.38 11.60
N SER A 36 10.63 -20.25 12.53
CA SER A 36 9.74 -20.82 13.53
C SER A 36 9.30 -19.77 14.55
N PHE A 37 10.20 -18.89 14.92
CA PHE A 37 9.95 -17.77 15.84
C PHE A 37 8.89 -16.81 15.28
N VAL A 38 9.04 -16.32 14.05
CA VAL A 38 8.04 -15.41 13.44
C VAL A 38 6.68 -16.09 13.25
N LYS A 39 6.65 -17.38 12.91
CA LYS A 39 5.39 -18.13 12.80
C LYS A 39 4.67 -18.28 14.14
N ALA A 40 5.40 -18.47 15.23
CA ALA A 40 4.81 -18.54 16.56
C ALA A 40 4.23 -17.19 17.00
N ILE A 41 4.86 -16.09 16.59
CA ILE A 41 4.36 -14.74 16.85
C ILE A 41 3.08 -14.46 16.07
N ASP A 42 3.01 -14.84 14.78
CA ASP A 42 1.84 -14.65 13.92
C ASP A 42 0.57 -15.36 14.45
N GLN A 43 0.70 -16.29 15.39
CA GLN A 43 -0.42 -17.01 16.00
C GLN A 43 -1.00 -16.34 17.25
N ASN A 44 -0.42 -15.22 17.68
CA ASN A 44 -0.82 -14.52 18.89
C ASN A 44 -1.25 -13.10 18.58
N THR A 45 -2.20 -12.58 19.36
CA THR A 45 -2.62 -11.19 19.34
C THR A 45 -2.05 -10.48 20.56
N PHE A 46 -1.42 -9.33 20.32
CA PHE A 46 -0.73 -8.56 21.36
C PHE A 46 -1.40 -7.21 21.57
N THR A 47 -1.35 -6.73 22.82
CA THR A 47 -1.70 -5.36 23.21
C THR A 47 -0.49 -4.70 23.86
N PHE A 48 -0.40 -3.39 23.79
CA PHE A 48 0.75 -2.61 24.21
C PHE A 48 0.34 -1.53 25.22
N ASP A 49 1.21 -1.24 26.17
CA ASP A 49 0.96 -0.18 27.16
C ASP A 49 0.99 1.22 26.52
N ASP A 50 1.81 1.41 25.49
CA ASP A 50 1.90 2.68 24.77
C ASP A 50 2.29 2.47 23.28
N TYR A 51 2.12 3.52 22.48
CA TYR A 51 2.43 3.51 21.05
C TYR A 51 3.92 3.37 20.73
N PHE A 52 4.82 3.70 21.64
CA PHE A 52 6.24 3.52 21.42
C PHE A 52 6.64 2.05 21.54
N LEU A 53 6.08 1.32 22.50
CA LEU A 53 6.24 -0.14 22.59
C LEU A 53 5.68 -0.85 21.37
N GLU A 54 4.52 -0.42 20.91
CA GLU A 54 3.91 -0.93 19.67
C GLU A 54 4.83 -0.72 18.46
N ALA A 55 5.39 0.48 18.31
CA ALA A 55 6.32 0.80 17.24
C ALA A 55 7.58 -0.06 17.28
N ARG A 56 8.18 -0.25 18.47
CA ARG A 56 9.36 -1.10 18.67
C ARG A 56 9.07 -2.55 18.32
N TYR A 57 7.92 -3.06 18.73
CA TYR A 57 7.49 -4.42 18.42
C TYR A 57 7.40 -4.66 16.92
N PHE A 58 6.66 -3.81 16.20
CA PHE A 58 6.52 -3.96 14.75
C PHE A 58 7.83 -3.73 14.00
N TYR A 59 8.70 -2.83 14.46
CA TYR A 59 10.03 -2.63 13.90
C TYR A 59 10.89 -3.89 14.04
N THR A 60 10.93 -4.50 15.23
CA THR A 60 11.69 -5.73 15.49
C THR A 60 11.15 -6.91 14.68
N LEU A 61 9.83 -7.05 14.61
CA LEU A 61 9.19 -8.10 13.81
C LEU A 61 9.46 -7.90 12.31
N ALA A 62 9.46 -6.66 11.83
CA ALA A 62 9.81 -6.33 10.44
C ALA A 62 11.25 -6.76 10.12
N ASN A 63 12.22 -6.51 11.02
CA ASN A 63 13.61 -6.95 10.86
C ASN A 63 13.72 -8.47 10.82
N CYS A 64 12.97 -9.20 11.66
CA CYS A 64 12.93 -10.66 11.60
C CYS A 64 12.44 -11.18 10.24
N TYR A 65 11.34 -10.64 9.69
CA TYR A 65 10.85 -11.01 8.35
C TYR A 65 11.84 -10.63 7.24
N SER A 66 12.54 -9.52 7.41
CA SER A 66 13.57 -9.06 6.48
C SER A 66 14.71 -10.06 6.37
N ASP A 67 15.17 -10.61 7.50
CA ASP A 67 16.23 -11.61 7.49
C ASP A 67 15.75 -12.99 7.03
N VAL A 68 14.53 -13.39 7.37
CA VAL A 68 13.93 -14.59 6.75
C VAL A 68 13.93 -14.48 5.23
N TYR A 69 13.62 -13.30 4.69
CA TYR A 69 13.68 -13.03 3.24
C TYR A 69 15.10 -13.17 2.69
N ARG A 70 16.11 -12.58 3.34
CA ARG A 70 17.53 -12.63 2.91
C ARG A 70 18.09 -14.05 2.81
N TYR A 71 17.65 -14.96 3.67
CA TYR A 71 18.12 -16.34 3.70
C TYR A 71 17.46 -17.24 2.65
N ARG A 72 16.46 -16.77 1.94
CA ARG A 72 15.86 -17.56 0.85
C ARG A 72 16.62 -17.29 -0.44
N ASP A 73 16.96 -18.36 -1.18
CA ASP A 73 17.24 -18.28 -2.62
C ASP A 73 15.91 -17.85 -3.25
N SER A 74 15.70 -16.55 -3.34
CA SER A 74 14.36 -16.03 -3.33
C SER A 74 13.90 -15.73 -4.74
N ASP A 75 12.85 -16.39 -5.11
CA ASP A 75 11.90 -15.84 -6.07
C ASP A 75 11.61 -14.38 -5.69
N TRP A 76 11.61 -13.46 -6.66
CA TRP A 76 11.33 -12.05 -6.44
C TRP A 76 9.98 -11.77 -5.75
N TYR A 77 9.03 -12.71 -5.79
CA TYR A 77 7.71 -12.64 -5.16
C TYR A 77 7.70 -13.31 -3.77
N SER A 78 8.12 -12.62 -2.77
CA SER A 78 8.21 -13.13 -1.40
C SER A 78 7.07 -12.62 -0.51
N GLU A 79 6.44 -13.53 0.26
CA GLU A 79 5.51 -13.14 1.32
C GLU A 79 6.23 -12.50 2.50
N ASP A 80 7.44 -12.99 2.84
CA ASP A 80 8.20 -12.44 3.95
C ASP A 80 8.63 -11.00 3.68
N LEU A 81 8.99 -10.68 2.42
CA LEU A 81 9.27 -9.31 2.01
C LEU A 81 8.02 -8.40 2.12
N SER A 82 6.84 -8.92 1.78
CA SER A 82 5.58 -8.19 1.98
C SER A 82 5.32 -7.94 3.46
N LYS A 83 5.46 -8.96 4.30
CA LYS A 83 5.28 -8.86 5.75
C LYS A 83 6.26 -7.90 6.41
N ALA A 84 7.52 -7.86 5.95
CA ALA A 84 8.49 -6.89 6.43
C ALA A 84 8.03 -5.45 6.19
N VAL A 85 7.67 -5.12 4.93
CA VAL A 85 7.19 -3.79 4.55
C VAL A 85 5.96 -3.38 5.36
N VAL A 86 5.03 -4.30 5.53
CA VAL A 86 3.83 -4.09 6.32
C VAL A 86 4.14 -3.76 7.77
N ASN A 87 5.02 -4.53 8.42
CA ASN A 87 5.33 -4.28 9.82
C ASN A 87 6.12 -2.97 10.01
N PHE A 88 6.97 -2.55 9.05
CA PHE A 88 7.56 -1.21 9.09
C PHE A 88 6.50 -0.10 8.99
N ARG A 89 5.48 -0.25 8.15
CA ARG A 89 4.36 0.70 8.07
C ARG A 89 3.55 0.74 9.37
N LYS A 90 3.27 -0.41 9.99
CA LYS A 90 2.64 -0.47 11.31
C LYS A 90 3.45 0.29 12.37
N ALA A 91 4.77 0.11 12.37
CA ALA A 91 5.66 0.84 13.27
C ALA A 91 5.58 2.35 13.06
N LEU A 92 5.58 2.84 11.81
CA LEU A 92 5.39 4.27 11.51
C LEU A 92 4.00 4.77 11.92
N TYR A 93 2.98 3.95 11.72
CA TYR A 93 1.62 4.30 12.14
C TYR A 93 1.52 4.48 13.65
N ALA A 94 2.10 3.58 14.44
CA ALA A 94 2.13 3.71 15.89
C ALA A 94 2.88 4.99 16.34
N ILE A 95 4.05 5.30 15.72
CA ILE A 95 4.80 6.54 16.03
C ILE A 95 3.98 7.79 15.77
N LYS A 96 3.09 7.79 14.80
CA LYS A 96 2.26 8.96 14.45
C LYS A 96 1.37 9.43 15.60
N PHE A 97 1.00 8.56 16.53
CA PHE A 97 0.15 8.89 17.68
C PHE A 97 0.95 9.44 18.88
N ILE A 98 2.27 9.57 18.78
CA ILE A 98 3.10 10.18 19.81
C ILE A 98 3.16 11.69 19.52
N GLU A 99 2.59 12.51 20.40
CA GLU A 99 2.45 13.96 20.17
C GLU A 99 3.80 14.68 19.97
N SER A 100 4.84 14.29 20.73
CA SER A 100 6.18 14.88 20.62
C SER A 100 7.24 13.80 20.79
N LEU A 101 8.09 13.64 19.78
CA LEU A 101 9.15 12.64 19.79
C LEU A 101 10.37 13.15 20.54
N ASN A 102 10.89 12.36 21.49
CA ASN A 102 12.20 12.55 22.07
C ASN A 102 13.31 12.03 21.12
N VAL A 103 14.58 12.21 21.48
CA VAL A 103 15.74 11.83 20.66
C VAL A 103 15.72 10.34 20.30
N ILE A 104 15.41 9.45 21.26
CA ILE A 104 15.36 7.99 21.04
C ILE A 104 14.23 7.62 20.08
N GLN A 105 13.07 8.21 20.24
CA GLN A 105 11.90 7.97 19.41
C GLN A 105 12.12 8.51 17.98
N SER A 106 12.77 9.66 17.84
CA SER A 106 13.16 10.25 16.56
C SER A 106 14.18 9.36 15.83
N ASP A 107 15.18 8.83 16.55
CA ASP A 107 16.16 7.90 15.97
C ASP A 107 15.48 6.61 15.49
N LEU A 108 14.60 6.02 16.30
CA LEU A 108 13.80 4.87 15.87
C LEU A 108 12.98 5.19 14.62
N LYS A 109 12.34 6.34 14.54
CA LYS A 109 11.59 6.77 13.34
C LYS A 109 12.49 6.84 12.12
N SER A 110 13.68 7.43 12.23
CA SER A 110 14.65 7.49 11.12
C SER A 110 15.08 6.10 10.65
N ARG A 111 15.31 5.16 11.58
CA ARG A 111 15.63 3.76 11.25
C ARG A 111 14.45 3.05 10.56
N ILE A 112 13.23 3.25 11.02
CA ILE A 112 12.03 2.65 10.40
C ILE A 112 11.87 3.17 8.98
N GLU A 113 11.94 4.49 8.76
CA GLU A 113 11.86 5.12 7.44
C GLU A 113 12.95 4.56 6.51
N THR A 114 14.20 4.47 6.98
CA THR A 114 15.33 3.94 6.21
C THR A 114 15.10 2.48 5.80
N ASN A 115 14.69 1.63 6.74
CA ASN A 115 14.47 0.21 6.46
C ASN A 115 13.26 0.00 5.55
N LEU A 116 12.17 0.74 5.77
CA LEU A 116 11.02 0.71 4.88
C LEU A 116 11.42 1.06 3.44
N ALA A 117 12.19 2.14 3.25
CA ALA A 117 12.71 2.52 1.95
C ALA A 117 13.55 1.42 1.30
N ASN A 118 14.48 0.81 2.05
CA ASN A 118 15.34 -0.27 1.57
C ASN A 118 14.52 -1.48 1.08
N TYR A 119 13.47 -1.86 1.81
CA TYR A 119 12.62 -3.01 1.42
C TYR A 119 11.60 -2.67 0.36
N LEU A 120 11.13 -1.42 0.25
CA LEU A 120 10.40 -0.95 -0.93
C LEU A 120 11.28 -1.01 -2.18
N SER A 121 12.53 -0.57 -2.09
CA SER A 121 13.49 -0.71 -3.20
C SER A 121 13.72 -2.17 -3.57
N SER A 122 13.83 -3.08 -2.59
CA SER A 122 13.90 -4.53 -2.82
C SER A 122 12.66 -5.11 -3.50
N GLN A 123 11.49 -4.49 -3.35
CA GLN A 123 10.27 -4.81 -4.10
C GLN A 123 10.27 -4.23 -5.52
N GLY A 124 11.34 -3.55 -5.95
CA GLY A 124 11.40 -2.80 -7.21
C GLY A 124 10.73 -1.41 -7.14
N ARG A 125 10.22 -1.01 -5.99
CA ARG A 125 9.52 0.27 -5.76
C ARG A 125 10.50 1.42 -5.50
N ALA A 126 11.49 1.55 -6.36
CA ALA A 126 12.60 2.48 -6.23
C ALA A 126 12.16 3.95 -6.09
N ILE A 127 11.10 4.37 -6.80
CA ILE A 127 10.55 5.74 -6.72
C ILE A 127 9.84 5.94 -5.37
N CYS A 128 9.02 4.98 -4.93
CA CYS A 128 8.33 5.08 -3.64
C CYS A 128 9.30 5.15 -2.45
N ALA A 129 10.48 4.55 -2.57
CA ALA A 129 11.51 4.55 -1.53
C ALA A 129 12.12 5.94 -1.27
N LEU A 130 12.16 6.82 -2.27
CA LEU A 130 12.81 8.14 -2.18
C LEU A 130 12.20 9.01 -1.07
N GLU A 131 10.87 9.06 -0.96
CA GLU A 131 10.19 9.84 0.08
C GLU A 131 10.57 9.38 1.49
N HIS A 132 10.71 8.07 1.71
CA HIS A 132 11.07 7.51 3.01
C HIS A 132 12.52 7.79 3.39
N TRP A 133 13.48 7.70 2.45
CA TRP A 133 14.85 8.13 2.73
C TRP A 133 14.93 9.63 3.01
N ASP A 134 14.16 10.47 2.31
CA ASP A 134 14.10 11.91 2.61
C ASP A 134 13.57 12.17 4.01
N ASN A 135 12.48 11.49 4.41
CA ASN A 135 11.93 11.59 5.75
C ASN A 135 12.96 11.17 6.83
N ALA A 136 13.75 10.13 6.55
CA ALA A 136 14.81 9.70 7.47
C ALA A 136 15.90 10.77 7.61
N LEU A 137 16.32 11.38 6.49
CA LEU A 137 17.36 12.42 6.44
C LEU A 137 16.90 13.78 7.01
N GLU A 138 15.61 14.08 6.97
CA GLU A 138 15.03 15.24 7.66
C GLU A 138 15.13 15.12 9.19
N ILE A 139 15.21 13.89 9.72
CA ILE A 139 15.31 13.66 11.17
C ILE A 139 16.77 13.73 11.63
N ASN A 140 17.67 13.05 10.92
CA ASN A 140 19.11 13.00 11.21
C ASN A 140 19.90 12.58 9.96
N ASP A 141 21.23 12.80 9.97
CA ASP A 141 22.12 12.39 8.89
C ASP A 141 22.36 10.86 8.93
N ASN A 142 21.30 10.07 8.77
CA ASN A 142 21.37 8.61 8.80
C ASN A 142 22.27 8.07 7.67
N PRO A 143 23.41 7.45 7.98
CA PRO A 143 24.40 7.05 6.96
C PRO A 143 23.88 5.93 6.05
N ILE A 144 23.05 5.04 6.58
CA ILE A 144 22.44 3.96 5.79
C ILE A 144 21.44 4.54 4.79
N ALA A 145 20.66 5.56 5.19
CA ALA A 145 19.77 6.26 4.28
C ALA A 145 20.54 6.96 3.16
N ILE A 146 21.65 7.64 3.48
CA ILE A 146 22.51 8.30 2.48
C ILE A 146 23.02 7.28 1.46
N ILE A 147 23.67 6.20 1.93
CA ILE A 147 24.26 5.16 1.09
C ILE A 147 23.19 4.50 0.19
N SER A 148 22.04 4.15 0.78
CA SER A 148 20.96 3.50 0.05
C SER A 148 20.35 4.42 -1.00
N LYS A 149 20.14 5.69 -0.67
CA LYS A 149 19.61 6.69 -1.61
C LYS A 149 20.58 6.98 -2.76
N ILE A 150 21.91 7.01 -2.51
CA ILE A 150 22.93 7.13 -3.58
C ILE A 150 22.79 5.98 -4.57
N ASN A 151 22.79 4.73 -4.08
CA ASN A 151 22.69 3.55 -4.94
C ASN A 151 21.38 3.54 -5.74
N ASN A 152 20.27 3.91 -5.10
CA ASN A 152 18.96 4.00 -5.75
C ASN A 152 18.90 5.11 -6.82
N ALA A 153 19.55 6.25 -6.59
CA ALA A 153 19.60 7.35 -7.57
C ALA A 153 20.35 6.92 -8.84
N PHE A 154 21.49 6.25 -8.71
CA PHE A 154 22.20 5.68 -9.88
C PHE A 154 21.37 4.59 -10.57
N PHE A 155 20.73 3.71 -9.82
CA PHE A 155 19.85 2.68 -10.39
C PHE A 155 18.71 3.30 -11.22
N ILE A 156 18.03 4.33 -10.71
CA ILE A 156 16.98 5.03 -11.47
C ILE A 156 17.60 5.71 -12.71
N ALA A 157 18.75 6.39 -12.56
CA ALA A 157 19.43 7.05 -13.66
C ALA A 157 19.75 6.10 -14.84
N GLU A 158 20.17 4.87 -14.54
CA GLU A 158 20.45 3.85 -15.56
C GLU A 158 19.17 3.36 -16.27
N CYS A 159 18.04 3.33 -15.55
CA CYS A 159 16.77 2.81 -16.07
C CYS A 159 15.94 3.84 -16.83
N LEU A 160 16.25 5.13 -16.71
CA LEU A 160 15.53 6.20 -17.40
C LEU A 160 15.88 6.25 -18.89
N TYR A 161 14.87 6.42 -19.74
CA TYR A 161 15.06 6.66 -21.15
C TYR A 161 15.40 8.14 -21.45
N ASP A 162 14.94 9.09 -20.61
CA ASP A 162 15.30 10.48 -20.70
C ASP A 162 16.67 10.72 -20.05
N LYS A 163 17.67 10.96 -20.91
CA LYS A 163 19.05 11.16 -20.44
C LYS A 163 19.24 12.45 -19.67
N SER A 164 18.45 13.50 -19.94
CA SER A 164 18.53 14.73 -19.15
C SER A 164 18.07 14.50 -17.71
N HIS A 165 16.98 13.77 -17.51
CA HIS A 165 16.51 13.37 -16.18
C HIS A 165 17.51 12.44 -15.48
N SER A 166 18.09 11.49 -16.20
CA SER A 166 19.17 10.62 -15.69
C SER A 166 20.33 11.45 -15.10
N HIS A 167 20.74 12.54 -15.75
CA HIS A 167 21.80 13.43 -15.25
C HIS A 167 21.44 14.10 -13.91
N TYR A 168 20.19 14.49 -13.70
CA TYR A 168 19.74 15.05 -12.42
C TYR A 168 19.74 14.01 -11.29
N HIS A 169 19.44 12.73 -11.57
CA HIS A 169 19.59 11.66 -10.59
C HIS A 169 21.07 11.45 -10.24
N CYS A 170 21.97 11.47 -11.21
CA CYS A 170 23.42 11.42 -10.97
C CYS A 170 23.89 12.61 -10.14
N PHE A 171 23.36 13.82 -10.39
CA PHE A 171 23.68 15.02 -9.62
C PHE A 171 23.21 14.91 -8.16
N GLU A 172 22.03 14.35 -7.92
CA GLU A 172 21.55 14.09 -6.54
C GLU A 172 22.44 13.10 -5.82
N ALA A 173 22.83 12.00 -6.48
CA ALA A 173 23.78 11.03 -5.94
C ALA A 173 25.13 11.70 -5.60
N TYR A 174 25.65 12.54 -6.49
CA TYR A 174 26.88 13.30 -6.24
C TYR A 174 26.78 14.20 -5.00
N LYS A 175 25.69 14.94 -4.83
CA LYS A 175 25.44 15.76 -3.63
C LYS A 175 25.46 14.93 -2.36
N LEU A 176 24.80 13.77 -2.38
CA LEU A 176 24.74 12.84 -1.24
C LEU A 176 26.13 12.22 -0.94
N ILE A 177 26.93 11.89 -1.96
CA ILE A 177 28.32 11.45 -1.77
C ILE A 177 29.13 12.55 -1.08
N CYS A 178 29.02 13.79 -1.52
CA CYS A 178 29.71 14.92 -0.89
C CYS A 178 29.26 15.15 0.56
N LEU A 179 27.98 14.93 0.86
CA LEU A 179 27.44 14.97 2.23
C LEU A 179 28.02 13.86 3.10
N GLY A 180 28.01 12.62 2.63
CA GLY A 180 28.57 11.47 3.34
C GLY A 180 30.06 11.61 3.61
N LEU A 181 30.83 12.15 2.66
CA LEU A 181 32.27 12.44 2.87
C LEU A 181 32.52 13.47 3.97
N LYS A 182 31.64 14.45 4.16
CA LYS A 182 31.75 15.42 5.27
C LYS A 182 31.49 14.79 6.64
N SER A 183 30.64 13.78 6.68
CA SER A 183 30.23 13.08 7.90
C SER A 183 31.03 11.81 8.15
N LEU A 184 32.09 11.54 7.39
CA LEU A 184 32.83 10.28 7.37
C LEU A 184 33.31 9.85 8.77
N ASN A 185 33.81 10.78 9.58
CA ASN A 185 34.32 10.50 10.93
C ASN A 185 33.23 10.02 11.91
N ASN A 186 31.99 10.19 11.58
CA ASN A 186 30.83 9.79 12.40
C ASN A 186 30.24 8.44 11.96
N LEU A 187 30.82 7.83 10.89
CA LEU A 187 30.35 6.56 10.36
C LEU A 187 31.04 5.38 11.04
N GLU A 188 30.33 4.26 11.14
CA GLU A 188 30.95 2.98 11.50
C GLU A 188 31.92 2.52 10.42
N GLU A 189 32.94 1.74 10.79
CA GLU A 189 34.02 1.32 9.88
C GLU A 189 33.51 0.66 8.59
N ASP A 190 32.48 -0.18 8.70
CA ASP A 190 31.89 -0.86 7.56
C ASP A 190 31.25 0.13 6.54
N HIS A 191 30.67 1.22 7.04
CA HIS A 191 30.10 2.26 6.18
C HIS A 191 31.18 3.19 5.60
N GLN A 192 32.29 3.40 6.30
CA GLN A 192 33.44 4.18 5.81
C GLN A 192 34.07 3.55 4.57
N GLN A 193 34.01 2.21 4.44
CA GLN A 193 34.59 1.49 3.30
C GLN A 193 33.98 1.93 1.96
N ALA A 194 32.69 2.29 1.91
CA ALA A 194 32.04 2.79 0.68
C ALA A 194 32.68 4.09 0.16
N TYR A 195 33.27 4.89 1.06
CA TYR A 195 33.92 6.18 0.78
C TYR A 195 35.45 6.10 0.74
N SER A 196 36.06 4.92 0.90
CA SER A 196 37.52 4.72 0.83
C SER A 196 38.04 4.93 -0.60
N GLU A 197 39.38 5.03 -0.76
CA GLU A 197 40.04 5.16 -2.07
C GLU A 197 39.70 4.02 -3.02
N ASP A 198 39.52 2.82 -2.50
CA ASP A 198 39.05 1.64 -3.26
C ASP A 198 37.55 1.56 -3.40
N GLY A 199 36.82 2.37 -2.66
CA GLY A 199 35.36 2.42 -2.64
C GLY A 199 34.76 2.99 -3.91
N ASN A 200 33.50 2.59 -4.18
CA ASN A 200 32.82 3.02 -5.40
C ASN A 200 32.43 4.51 -5.38
N PHE A 201 32.16 5.08 -4.22
CA PHE A 201 31.64 6.45 -4.13
C PHE A 201 32.66 7.52 -4.52
N LEU A 202 33.94 7.35 -4.17
CA LEU A 202 34.97 8.27 -4.64
C LEU A 202 35.16 8.16 -6.15
N LYS A 203 35.12 6.96 -6.72
CA LYS A 203 35.18 6.76 -8.18
C LYS A 203 33.99 7.41 -8.89
N LEU A 204 32.78 7.25 -8.36
CA LEU A 204 31.57 7.89 -8.88
C LEU A 204 31.62 9.41 -8.77
N LYS A 205 32.17 9.95 -7.66
CA LYS A 205 32.39 11.38 -7.51
C LYS A 205 33.32 11.93 -8.57
N LEU A 206 34.48 11.30 -8.76
CA LEU A 206 35.48 11.72 -9.76
C LEU A 206 34.93 11.58 -11.19
N TRP A 207 34.20 10.50 -11.46
CA TRP A 207 33.50 10.32 -12.73
C TRP A 207 32.50 11.46 -12.98
N PHE A 208 31.66 11.78 -12.01
CA PHE A 208 30.69 12.86 -12.14
C PHE A 208 31.36 14.21 -12.38
N GLU A 209 32.40 14.55 -11.62
CA GLU A 209 33.15 15.79 -11.77
C GLU A 209 33.84 15.91 -13.13
N THR A 210 34.21 14.79 -13.75
CA THR A 210 34.81 14.76 -15.08
C THR A 210 33.77 14.83 -16.18
N GLU A 211 32.74 14.02 -16.10
CA GLU A 211 31.70 13.88 -17.15
C GLU A 211 30.81 15.11 -17.24
N PHE A 212 30.48 15.72 -16.08
CA PHE A 212 29.55 16.84 -16.00
C PHE A 212 30.24 18.20 -15.72
N GLN A 213 31.53 18.33 -16.04
CA GLN A 213 32.31 19.54 -15.80
C GLN A 213 31.68 20.79 -16.43
N GLU A 214 31.05 20.65 -17.59
CA GLU A 214 30.44 21.77 -18.35
C GLU A 214 28.92 21.84 -18.15
N SER A 215 28.34 20.94 -17.35
CA SER A 215 26.89 20.86 -17.15
C SER A 215 26.42 21.88 -16.11
N ASP A 216 25.34 22.58 -16.43
CA ASP A 216 24.72 23.56 -15.53
C ASP A 216 23.46 22.97 -14.88
N PHE A 217 23.57 22.62 -13.61
CA PHE A 217 22.44 22.14 -12.79
C PHE A 217 21.74 23.26 -12.02
N SER A 218 22.14 24.52 -12.23
CA SER A 218 21.55 25.68 -11.55
C SER A 218 20.07 25.89 -11.89
N LEU A 219 19.59 25.31 -12.99
CA LEU A 219 18.18 25.32 -13.37
C LEU A 219 17.27 24.74 -12.28
N VAL A 220 17.75 23.82 -11.43
CA VAL A 220 16.96 23.30 -10.30
C VAL A 220 16.43 24.41 -9.41
N ASP A 221 17.28 25.42 -9.14
CA ASP A 221 16.95 26.52 -8.23
C ASP A 221 16.47 27.78 -8.97
N ASN A 222 16.96 28.01 -10.19
CA ASN A 222 16.78 29.25 -10.92
C ASN A 222 15.61 29.23 -11.92
N TYR A 223 15.12 28.05 -12.32
CA TYR A 223 13.98 27.96 -13.23
C TYR A 223 12.73 28.58 -12.62
N LYS A 224 12.02 29.39 -13.42
CA LYS A 224 10.74 29.98 -13.03
C LYS A 224 9.70 29.71 -14.09
N GLU A 225 8.56 29.24 -13.64
CA GLU A 225 7.39 28.95 -14.47
C GLU A 225 6.58 30.23 -14.71
N ASP A 226 6.11 30.41 -15.93
CA ASP A 226 5.21 31.50 -16.28
C ASP A 226 3.75 31.12 -16.04
N PHE A 227 3.21 31.54 -14.91
CA PHE A 227 1.86 31.18 -14.49
C PHE A 227 0.81 32.11 -15.13
N LYS A 228 -0.14 31.53 -15.85
CA LYS A 228 -1.27 32.26 -16.44
C LYS A 228 -2.29 32.78 -15.41
N SER A 229 -2.33 32.20 -14.21
CA SER A 229 -3.24 32.61 -13.15
C SER A 229 -2.76 32.17 -11.76
N LYS A 230 -3.26 32.84 -10.70
CA LYS A 230 -3.01 32.42 -9.32
C LYS A 230 -3.48 30.99 -9.06
N LYS A 231 -4.68 30.62 -9.55
CA LYS A 231 -5.22 29.27 -9.39
C LYS A 231 -4.30 28.21 -10.00
N GLN A 232 -3.73 28.48 -11.18
CA GLN A 232 -2.74 27.59 -11.80
C GLN A 232 -1.51 27.45 -10.93
N LYS A 233 -0.96 28.58 -10.44
CA LYS A 233 0.21 28.58 -9.56
C LYS A 233 -0.03 27.74 -8.30
N ASP A 234 -1.17 27.96 -7.64
CA ASP A 234 -1.53 27.24 -6.41
C ASP A 234 -1.67 25.73 -6.68
N TYR A 235 -2.29 25.35 -7.79
CA TYR A 235 -2.43 23.96 -8.22
C TYR A 235 -1.08 23.29 -8.50
N LEU A 236 -0.23 23.93 -9.30
CA LEU A 236 1.07 23.37 -9.68
C LEU A 236 1.99 23.26 -8.46
N ARG A 237 1.98 24.25 -7.56
CA ARG A 237 2.71 24.20 -6.30
C ARG A 237 2.22 23.03 -5.44
N TRP A 238 0.90 22.89 -5.25
CA TRP A 238 0.32 21.78 -4.50
C TRP A 238 0.73 20.43 -5.09
N CYS A 239 0.74 20.29 -6.41
CA CYS A 239 1.22 19.07 -7.07
C CYS A 239 2.70 18.82 -6.78
N GLY A 240 3.57 19.83 -6.91
CA GLY A 240 5.01 19.72 -6.68
C GLY A 240 5.35 19.37 -5.24
N ASP A 241 4.74 20.10 -4.28
CA ASP A 241 4.97 19.89 -2.85
C ASP A 241 4.60 18.49 -2.37
N ASN A 242 3.59 17.87 -3.01
CA ASN A 242 3.07 16.54 -2.67
C ASN A 242 3.61 15.43 -3.58
N ARG A 243 4.57 15.71 -4.48
CA ARG A 243 5.15 14.71 -5.41
C ARG A 243 4.08 14.05 -6.29
N LEU A 244 3.24 14.86 -6.94
CA LEU A 244 2.09 14.36 -7.71
C LEU A 244 2.27 14.49 -9.24
N PHE A 245 3.32 15.11 -9.74
CA PHE A 245 3.58 15.12 -11.17
C PHE A 245 4.03 13.74 -11.66
N LEU A 246 3.60 13.35 -12.84
CA LEU A 246 4.17 12.22 -13.59
C LEU A 246 5.53 12.68 -14.15
N ASN A 247 6.47 12.84 -13.23
CA ASN A 247 7.80 13.35 -13.45
C ASN A 247 8.70 12.81 -12.33
N ASP A 248 9.73 12.06 -12.67
CA ASP A 248 10.67 11.46 -11.72
C ASP A 248 11.49 12.51 -10.97
N LEU A 249 11.75 13.67 -11.58
CA LEU A 249 12.43 14.77 -10.90
C LEU A 249 11.60 15.37 -9.75
N ASN A 250 10.28 15.18 -9.75
CA ASN A 250 9.43 15.60 -8.63
C ASN A 250 9.64 14.74 -7.36
N ASP A 251 10.27 13.60 -7.47
CA ASP A 251 10.69 12.79 -6.32
C ASP A 251 12.01 13.27 -5.72
N LEU A 252 12.79 14.08 -6.48
CA LEU A 252 14.05 14.68 -6.03
C LEU A 252 13.87 16.13 -5.58
N TYR A 253 13.03 16.90 -6.30
CA TYR A 253 12.92 18.35 -6.15
C TYR A 253 11.46 18.78 -5.99
N LYS A 254 11.25 19.90 -5.28
CA LYS A 254 9.95 20.58 -5.12
C LYS A 254 9.92 21.95 -5.83
N THR A 255 10.92 22.26 -6.64
CA THR A 255 11.07 23.55 -7.35
C THR A 255 10.18 23.62 -8.59
N GLU A 256 10.05 24.82 -9.17
CA GLU A 256 9.18 25.03 -10.33
C GLU A 256 9.64 24.24 -11.59
N LEU A 257 10.88 23.77 -11.63
CA LEU A 257 11.43 22.93 -12.71
C LEU A 257 10.61 21.65 -12.93
N VAL A 258 9.99 21.10 -11.87
CA VAL A 258 9.29 19.81 -11.94
C VAL A 258 7.80 19.94 -12.23
N TYR A 259 7.27 21.15 -12.46
CA TYR A 259 5.83 21.42 -12.58
C TYR A 259 5.23 20.98 -13.92
N THR A 260 5.60 19.80 -14.39
CA THR A 260 5.09 19.24 -15.64
C THR A 260 4.96 17.72 -15.57
N ASP A 261 3.97 17.15 -16.27
CA ASP A 261 3.75 15.70 -16.41
C ASP A 261 4.46 15.21 -17.69
N CYS A 262 5.78 15.12 -17.65
CA CYS A 262 6.63 14.80 -18.81
C CYS A 262 6.82 13.29 -19.05
N PHE A 263 6.42 12.43 -18.11
CA PHE A 263 6.61 10.99 -18.23
C PHE A 263 5.79 10.39 -19.38
N THR A 264 6.47 9.66 -20.29
CA THR A 264 5.86 9.06 -21.49
C THR A 264 6.26 7.59 -21.59
N LEU A 265 5.68 6.85 -22.52
CA LEU A 265 6.20 5.54 -22.90
C LEU A 265 7.45 5.70 -23.79
N PRO A 266 8.44 4.81 -23.63
CA PRO A 266 9.51 4.68 -24.59
C PRO A 266 8.98 4.13 -25.92
N SER A 267 9.78 4.23 -27.00
CA SER A 267 9.46 3.58 -28.26
C SER A 267 9.37 2.06 -28.06
N ILE A 268 8.30 1.45 -28.56
CA ILE A 268 8.06 0.02 -28.47
C ILE A 268 8.50 -0.66 -29.75
N THR A 269 9.59 -1.44 -29.69
CA THR A 269 10.16 -2.16 -30.83
C THR A 269 9.70 -3.61 -30.94
N GLN A 270 9.12 -4.16 -29.87
CA GLN A 270 8.67 -5.56 -29.83
C GLN A 270 7.79 -5.94 -30.98
N SER A 271 6.98 -5.06 -31.33
CA SER A 271 5.98 -5.15 -32.33
C SER A 271 6.55 -5.22 -33.74
N ILE A 272 7.74 -4.75 -33.95
CA ILE A 272 8.38 -4.69 -35.25
C ILE A 272 8.72 -6.11 -35.77
N ASN A 273 8.96 -7.04 -34.88
CA ASN A 273 9.16 -8.45 -35.26
C ASN A 273 7.92 -9.10 -35.89
N ARG A 274 6.76 -8.46 -35.80
CA ARG A 274 5.50 -8.95 -36.37
C ARG A 274 4.92 -8.00 -37.41
N ALA A 275 5.73 -7.10 -37.96
CA ALA A 275 5.24 -6.09 -38.89
C ALA A 275 4.00 -5.37 -38.32
N LEU A 276 4.12 -4.84 -37.04
CA LEU A 276 3.07 -4.02 -36.51
C LEU A 276 2.74 -2.94 -37.52
N THR A 277 1.48 -2.79 -37.77
CA THR A 277 1.00 -1.64 -38.49
C THR A 277 1.25 -0.40 -37.61
N TYR A 278 1.47 0.73 -38.21
CA TYR A 278 1.56 2.03 -37.52
C TYR A 278 0.46 2.24 -36.46
N ASN A 279 -0.73 1.68 -36.69
CA ASN A 279 -1.86 1.74 -35.77
C ASN A 279 -1.66 0.93 -34.47
N GLU A 280 -0.90 -0.16 -34.48
CA GLU A 280 -0.72 -1.00 -33.27
C GLU A 280 0.25 -0.37 -32.27
N ASP A 281 1.28 0.31 -32.75
CA ASP A 281 2.16 1.10 -31.87
C ASP A 281 1.39 2.27 -31.24
N LEU A 282 0.58 2.97 -32.03
CA LEU A 282 -0.28 4.05 -31.54
C LEU A 282 -1.30 3.60 -30.48
N ILE A 283 -1.74 2.34 -30.49
CA ILE A 283 -2.66 1.81 -29.47
C ILE A 283 -2.02 1.87 -28.08
N TYR A 284 -0.77 1.42 -27.93
CA TYR A 284 -0.09 1.46 -26.63
C TYR A 284 0.13 2.87 -26.13
N HIS A 285 0.61 3.77 -26.98
CA HIS A 285 0.80 5.17 -26.64
C HIS A 285 -0.53 5.88 -26.33
N GLY A 286 -1.58 5.63 -27.13
CA GLY A 286 -2.91 6.17 -26.89
C GLY A 286 -3.53 5.69 -25.57
N ASN A 287 -3.38 4.42 -25.23
CA ASN A 287 -3.83 3.89 -23.94
C ASN A 287 -3.08 4.51 -22.76
N PHE A 288 -1.78 4.73 -22.91
CA PHE A 288 -0.97 5.37 -21.87
C PHE A 288 -1.36 6.84 -21.70
N ASP A 289 -1.61 7.57 -22.78
CA ASP A 289 -2.10 8.95 -22.72
C ASP A 289 -3.47 9.06 -22.06
N GLU A 290 -4.38 8.10 -22.30
CA GLU A 290 -5.66 8.03 -21.61
C GLU A 290 -5.48 7.82 -20.11
N ILE A 291 -4.60 6.90 -19.70
CA ILE A 291 -4.25 6.65 -18.30
C ILE A 291 -3.71 7.92 -17.63
N LYS A 292 -2.79 8.63 -18.30
CA LYS A 292 -2.24 9.92 -17.83
C LYS A 292 -3.33 10.97 -17.66
N ASN A 293 -4.21 11.08 -18.65
CA ASN A 293 -5.27 12.08 -18.62
C ASN A 293 -6.27 11.82 -17.48
N ASP A 294 -6.65 10.57 -17.24
CA ASP A 294 -7.51 10.17 -16.12
C ASP A 294 -6.87 10.48 -14.77
N TYR A 295 -5.57 10.22 -14.64
CA TYR A 295 -4.81 10.58 -13.45
C TYR A 295 -4.78 12.09 -13.23
N CYS A 296 -4.40 12.86 -14.24
CA CYS A 296 -4.32 14.33 -14.16
C CYS A 296 -5.68 14.96 -13.85
N TYR A 297 -6.77 14.43 -14.44
CA TYR A 297 -8.12 14.86 -14.14
C TYR A 297 -8.53 14.57 -12.69
N SER A 298 -8.26 13.37 -12.20
CA SER A 298 -8.57 13.00 -10.82
C SER A 298 -7.79 13.85 -9.82
N ARG A 299 -6.50 14.09 -10.08
CA ARG A 299 -5.64 14.99 -9.29
C ARG A 299 -6.20 16.40 -9.23
N TYR A 300 -6.68 16.94 -10.37
CA TYR A 300 -7.31 18.25 -10.42
C TYR A 300 -8.65 18.29 -9.66
N LEU A 301 -9.46 17.25 -9.74
CA LEU A 301 -10.70 17.14 -8.95
C LEU A 301 -10.41 17.18 -7.45
N ILE A 302 -9.42 16.46 -6.97
CA ILE A 302 -9.03 16.45 -5.57
C ILE A 302 -8.59 17.85 -5.13
N PHE A 303 -7.66 18.46 -5.85
CA PHE A 303 -7.21 19.83 -5.56
C PHE A 303 -8.37 20.83 -5.52
N SER A 304 -9.23 20.82 -6.54
CA SER A 304 -10.37 21.75 -6.61
C SER A 304 -11.37 21.56 -5.48
N SER A 305 -11.46 20.35 -4.95
CA SER A 305 -12.40 20.00 -3.88
C SER A 305 -11.89 20.31 -2.49
N GLN A 306 -10.57 20.35 -2.27
CA GLN A 306 -9.99 20.74 -0.98
C GLN A 306 -10.37 22.16 -0.56
N ASN A 307 -10.60 23.04 -1.53
CA ASN A 307 -11.01 24.42 -1.27
C ASN A 307 -12.54 24.59 -1.10
N ILE A 308 -13.31 23.50 -1.20
CA ILE A 308 -14.76 23.51 -0.97
C ILE A 308 -14.99 23.14 0.49
N SER A 309 -15.54 24.06 1.29
CA SER A 309 -15.98 23.75 2.64
C SER A 309 -17.19 22.80 2.60
N ASN A 310 -17.31 21.90 3.57
CA ASN A 310 -18.50 21.07 3.74
C ASN A 310 -19.76 21.90 4.01
N GLU A 311 -19.60 23.08 4.61
CA GLU A 311 -20.67 24.02 4.93
C GLU A 311 -20.97 25.02 3.80
N GLN A 312 -20.20 24.98 2.71
CA GLN A 312 -20.37 25.95 1.63
C GLN A 312 -21.73 25.80 0.95
N GLU A 313 -22.51 26.89 0.95
CA GLU A 313 -23.71 26.99 0.15
C GLU A 313 -23.36 26.94 -1.35
N HIS A 314 -23.67 25.84 -1.99
CA HIS A 314 -23.53 25.65 -3.42
C HIS A 314 -24.85 25.14 -3.98
N PHE A 315 -25.28 25.67 -5.14
CA PHE A 315 -26.58 25.31 -5.73
C PHE A 315 -26.73 23.78 -5.93
N PHE A 316 -25.65 23.05 -6.14
CA PHE A 316 -25.67 21.59 -6.23
C PHE A 316 -26.11 20.94 -4.91
N ASN A 317 -25.69 21.46 -3.77
CA ASN A 317 -26.03 20.91 -2.45
C ASN A 317 -27.53 21.10 -2.13
N GLY A 318 -28.18 22.06 -2.76
CA GLY A 318 -29.63 22.34 -2.62
C GLY A 318 -30.51 21.67 -3.69
N THR A 319 -30.02 20.69 -4.44
CA THR A 319 -30.81 20.00 -5.48
C THR A 319 -32.00 19.21 -4.93
N TYR A 320 -31.97 18.84 -3.66
CA TYR A 320 -33.10 18.30 -2.91
C TYR A 320 -33.02 18.76 -1.45
N GLU A 321 -34.17 18.98 -0.82
CA GLU A 321 -34.26 19.64 0.49
C GLU A 321 -34.12 18.68 1.69
N ARG A 322 -34.48 17.42 1.50
CA ARG A 322 -34.54 16.45 2.59
C ARG A 322 -33.66 15.26 2.32
N VAL A 323 -32.94 14.85 3.34
CA VAL A 323 -32.10 13.66 3.36
C VAL A 323 -32.72 12.68 4.35
N ASP A 324 -33.07 11.49 3.88
CA ASP A 324 -33.66 10.44 4.72
C ASP A 324 -32.61 9.68 5.55
N ASP A 325 -31.32 9.96 5.30
CA ASP A 325 -30.21 9.30 5.98
C ASP A 325 -29.96 9.89 7.37
N MET A 326 -30.28 9.10 8.40
CA MET A 326 -30.10 9.47 9.81
C MET A 326 -28.62 9.38 10.26
N ALA A 327 -27.69 8.93 9.41
CA ALA A 327 -26.27 8.84 9.71
C ALA A 327 -25.52 10.17 9.50
N HIS A 328 -26.19 11.24 9.15
CA HIS A 328 -25.59 12.54 8.83
C HIS A 328 -24.51 12.45 7.74
N SER A 329 -24.78 11.68 6.68
CA SER A 329 -23.86 11.55 5.55
C SER A 329 -23.70 12.88 4.80
N LEU A 330 -22.45 13.18 4.46
CA LEU A 330 -22.08 14.32 3.63
C LEU A 330 -22.44 14.06 2.17
N THR A 331 -23.57 14.62 1.72
CA THR A 331 -24.09 14.51 0.33
C THR A 331 -23.89 15.82 -0.43
N ASN A 332 -22.66 16.35 -0.40
CA ASN A 332 -22.30 17.62 -1.00
C ASN A 332 -21.40 17.46 -2.24
N LEU A 333 -21.12 18.57 -2.92
CA LEU A 333 -20.28 18.60 -4.13
C LEU A 333 -18.87 18.07 -3.84
N LYS A 334 -18.25 18.41 -2.70
CA LYS A 334 -16.91 17.94 -2.30
C LYS A 334 -16.87 16.42 -2.24
N SER A 335 -17.81 15.81 -1.54
CA SER A 335 -17.87 14.35 -1.39
C SER A 335 -18.10 13.63 -2.73
N GLN A 336 -18.89 14.22 -3.64
CA GLN A 336 -19.11 13.66 -4.99
C GLN A 336 -17.86 13.75 -5.87
N HIS A 337 -17.12 14.85 -5.82
CA HIS A 337 -15.84 14.97 -6.51
C HIS A 337 -14.84 13.94 -6.01
N TYR A 338 -14.73 13.75 -4.70
CA TYR A 338 -13.85 12.76 -4.10
C TYR A 338 -14.22 11.34 -4.50
N LYS A 339 -15.50 10.97 -4.46
CA LYS A 339 -16.00 9.67 -4.95
C LYS A 339 -15.69 9.46 -6.44
N THR A 340 -15.85 10.50 -7.26
CA THR A 340 -15.53 10.44 -8.69
C THR A 340 -14.03 10.25 -8.92
N ALA A 341 -13.21 11.04 -8.24
CA ALA A 341 -11.75 10.90 -8.32
C ALA A 341 -11.29 9.51 -7.89
N PHE A 342 -11.84 8.97 -6.78
CA PHE A 342 -11.54 7.63 -6.31
C PHE A 342 -11.85 6.55 -7.36
N LYS A 343 -13.06 6.58 -7.95
CA LYS A 343 -13.47 5.63 -8.99
C LYS A 343 -12.55 5.69 -10.20
N THR A 344 -12.24 6.89 -10.67
CA THR A 344 -11.36 7.10 -11.83
C THR A 344 -9.95 6.60 -11.54
N LEU A 345 -9.37 6.95 -10.38
CA LEU A 345 -8.05 6.47 -9.98
C LEU A 345 -8.01 4.94 -9.87
N TYR A 346 -9.01 4.34 -9.23
CA TYR A 346 -9.05 2.89 -9.09
C TYR A 346 -9.17 2.17 -10.45
N SER A 347 -9.93 2.73 -11.40
CA SER A 347 -10.09 2.16 -12.74
C SER A 347 -8.79 2.16 -13.56
N ILE A 348 -7.84 3.03 -13.25
CA ILE A 348 -6.53 3.07 -13.91
C ILE A 348 -5.77 1.75 -13.73
N PHE A 349 -5.89 1.09 -12.58
CA PHE A 349 -5.27 -0.21 -12.38
C PHE A 349 -5.77 -1.26 -13.38
N ASP A 350 -7.07 -1.28 -13.67
CA ASP A 350 -7.62 -2.21 -14.66
C ASP A 350 -7.13 -1.87 -16.09
N LYS A 351 -6.97 -0.57 -16.42
CA LYS A 351 -6.36 -0.14 -17.70
C LYS A 351 -4.90 -0.58 -17.80
N ILE A 352 -4.12 -0.49 -16.71
CA ILE A 352 -2.75 -1.03 -16.64
C ILE A 352 -2.77 -2.54 -16.86
N ALA A 353 -3.74 -3.25 -16.30
CA ALA A 353 -3.87 -4.70 -16.50
C ALA A 353 -4.12 -5.07 -17.97
N TYR A 354 -4.96 -4.35 -18.68
CA TYR A 354 -5.18 -4.52 -20.11
C TYR A 354 -3.90 -4.28 -20.91
N PHE A 355 -3.17 -3.22 -20.60
CA PHE A 355 -1.89 -2.93 -21.21
C PHE A 355 -0.90 -4.10 -21.04
N LEU A 356 -0.71 -4.56 -19.81
CA LEU A 356 0.20 -5.66 -19.48
C LEU A 356 -0.21 -6.97 -20.14
N ASN A 357 -1.53 -7.27 -20.20
CA ASN A 357 -2.01 -8.47 -20.88
C ASN A 357 -1.62 -8.50 -22.36
N SER A 358 -1.77 -7.36 -23.04
CA SER A 358 -1.44 -7.23 -24.45
C SER A 358 0.08 -7.22 -24.67
N PHE A 359 0.82 -6.44 -23.91
CA PHE A 359 2.26 -6.28 -24.08
C PHE A 359 3.04 -7.58 -23.81
N TYR A 360 2.69 -8.30 -22.73
CA TYR A 360 3.34 -9.58 -22.36
C TYR A 360 2.66 -10.81 -22.96
N ASP A 361 1.65 -10.64 -23.81
CA ASP A 361 0.90 -11.75 -24.42
C ASP A 361 0.48 -12.81 -23.39
N LEU A 362 -0.19 -12.34 -22.30
CA LEU A 362 -0.58 -13.21 -21.20
C LEU A 362 -1.79 -14.07 -21.54
N ASN A 363 -2.46 -13.80 -22.67
CA ASN A 363 -3.58 -14.57 -23.23
C ASN A 363 -4.77 -14.74 -22.26
N LYS A 364 -5.05 -13.73 -21.44
CA LYS A 364 -6.26 -13.71 -20.63
C LYS A 364 -7.45 -13.24 -21.45
N ILE A 365 -8.62 -13.81 -21.15
CA ILE A 365 -9.89 -13.43 -21.80
C ILE A 365 -10.27 -12.03 -21.33
N ASP A 366 -10.65 -11.14 -22.23
CA ASP A 366 -10.94 -9.72 -21.96
C ASP A 366 -11.88 -9.51 -20.77
N SER A 367 -12.98 -10.27 -20.68
CA SER A 367 -13.93 -10.18 -19.57
C SER A 367 -13.37 -10.62 -18.20
N LYS A 368 -12.14 -11.11 -18.17
CA LYS A 368 -11.45 -11.58 -16.96
C LYS A 368 -10.13 -10.86 -16.71
N ILE A 369 -9.89 -9.73 -17.38
CA ILE A 369 -8.70 -8.91 -17.16
C ILE A 369 -9.02 -7.88 -16.09
N TYR A 370 -8.42 -8.06 -14.94
CA TYR A 370 -8.44 -7.12 -13.82
C TYR A 370 -7.05 -7.04 -13.23
N PHE A 371 -6.70 -5.92 -12.63
CA PHE A 371 -5.37 -5.73 -12.06
C PHE A 371 -5.00 -6.84 -11.05
N TYR A 372 -5.96 -7.28 -10.24
CA TYR A 372 -5.74 -8.32 -9.24
C TYR A 372 -5.44 -9.72 -9.80
N ASN A 373 -5.78 -10.01 -11.07
CA ASN A 373 -5.55 -11.34 -11.66
C ASN A 373 -4.50 -11.37 -12.78
N ILE A 374 -3.97 -10.19 -13.17
CA ILE A 374 -3.04 -10.10 -14.29
C ILE A 374 -1.72 -10.83 -14.02
N PHE A 375 -1.20 -10.71 -12.79
CA PHE A 375 0.08 -11.27 -12.42
C PHE A 375 0.05 -12.77 -12.13
N GLY A 376 -1.11 -13.36 -11.79
CA GLY A 376 -1.06 -14.74 -11.42
C GLY A 376 -2.39 -15.43 -11.19
N GLN A 377 -2.26 -16.67 -10.75
CA GLN A 377 -3.37 -17.46 -10.22
C GLN A 377 -3.28 -17.48 -8.71
N ILE A 378 -4.44 -17.35 -8.06
CA ILE A 378 -4.54 -17.59 -6.62
C ILE A 378 -4.46 -19.10 -6.43
N LYS A 379 -3.47 -19.55 -5.69
CA LYS A 379 -3.34 -20.93 -5.30
C LYS A 379 -3.03 -20.99 -3.81
N ASN A 380 -3.93 -21.56 -3.02
CA ASN A 380 -3.81 -21.62 -1.56
C ASN A 380 -3.62 -20.22 -0.94
N ASP A 381 -4.51 -19.27 -1.28
CA ASP A 381 -4.55 -17.89 -0.80
C ASP A 381 -3.28 -17.03 -1.05
N LYS A 382 -2.32 -17.57 -1.82
CA LYS A 382 -1.11 -16.87 -2.23
C LYS A 382 -1.19 -16.46 -3.70
N ILE A 383 -0.86 -15.20 -3.98
CA ILE A 383 -0.70 -14.71 -5.34
C ILE A 383 0.69 -15.15 -5.83
N LYS A 384 0.71 -16.01 -6.85
CA LYS A 384 1.95 -16.35 -7.56
C LYS A 384 1.98 -15.67 -8.92
N PRO A 385 3.14 -15.22 -9.39
CA PRO A 385 3.26 -14.65 -10.73
C PRO A 385 2.80 -15.62 -11.81
N HIS A 386 2.29 -15.06 -12.91
CA HIS A 386 2.02 -15.84 -14.12
C HIS A 386 3.31 -16.50 -14.59
N LYS A 387 3.22 -17.75 -15.13
CA LYS A 387 4.40 -18.52 -15.54
C LYS A 387 5.36 -17.80 -16.52
N LYS A 388 4.84 -16.90 -17.35
CA LYS A 388 5.64 -16.05 -18.24
C LYS A 388 6.40 -14.93 -17.51
N LEU A 389 6.02 -14.60 -16.28
CA LEU A 389 6.58 -13.51 -15.49
C LEU A 389 7.42 -13.99 -14.31
N VAL A 390 7.36 -15.30 -13.95
CA VAL A 390 8.10 -15.87 -12.81
C VAL A 390 9.60 -15.59 -12.90
N ASP A 391 10.18 -15.76 -14.08
CA ASP A 391 11.62 -15.60 -14.29
C ASP A 391 12.00 -14.16 -14.72
N SER A 392 11.06 -13.22 -14.66
CA SER A 392 11.32 -11.82 -15.02
C SER A 392 12.35 -11.19 -14.10
N LYS A 393 13.34 -10.52 -14.68
CA LYS A 393 14.33 -9.68 -13.98
C LYS A 393 13.90 -8.20 -13.94
N ASN A 394 12.75 -7.88 -14.49
CA ASN A 394 12.23 -6.53 -14.57
C ASN A 394 11.70 -6.08 -13.21
N CYS A 395 12.52 -5.34 -12.47
CA CYS A 395 12.18 -4.86 -11.13
C CYS A 395 10.96 -3.94 -11.09
N PHE A 396 10.68 -3.18 -12.16
CA PHE A 396 9.50 -2.32 -12.20
C PHE A 396 8.20 -3.12 -12.42
N LEU A 397 8.29 -4.27 -13.09
CA LEU A 397 7.20 -5.24 -13.11
C LEU A 397 6.96 -5.86 -11.74
N HIS A 398 8.05 -6.13 -10.97
CA HIS A 398 7.95 -6.56 -9.58
C HIS A 398 7.28 -5.49 -8.72
N ALA A 399 7.60 -4.20 -8.92
CA ALA A 399 6.95 -3.09 -8.23
C ALA A 399 5.43 -3.09 -8.44
N LEU A 400 4.96 -3.26 -9.68
CA LEU A 400 3.54 -3.37 -10.00
C LEU A 400 2.86 -4.56 -9.30
N PHE A 401 3.55 -5.70 -9.21
CA PHE A 401 3.05 -6.86 -8.49
C PHE A 401 2.89 -6.59 -6.99
N TYR A 402 3.86 -5.91 -6.36
CA TYR A 402 3.76 -5.58 -4.93
C TYR A 402 2.72 -4.49 -4.64
N ILE A 403 2.54 -3.52 -5.55
CA ILE A 403 1.42 -2.57 -5.46
C ILE A 403 0.08 -3.31 -5.56
N LEU A 404 -0.01 -4.32 -6.45
CA LEU A 404 -1.20 -5.17 -6.51
C LEU A 404 -1.49 -5.86 -5.18
N LYS A 405 -0.45 -6.37 -4.50
CA LYS A 405 -0.62 -6.98 -3.17
C LYS A 405 -1.13 -5.97 -2.16
N ASP A 406 -0.61 -4.74 -2.21
CA ASP A 406 -1.07 -3.65 -1.35
C ASP A 406 -2.54 -3.26 -1.60
N ILE A 407 -3.01 -3.29 -2.84
CA ILE A 407 -4.40 -2.93 -3.21
C ILE A 407 -5.38 -4.06 -2.94
N ARG A 408 -4.89 -5.30 -2.97
CA ARG A 408 -5.71 -6.48 -2.85
C ARG A 408 -5.76 -7.01 -1.45
N ASN A 409 -6.97 -7.14 -0.95
CA ASN A 409 -7.23 -7.93 0.22
C ASN A 409 -7.15 -9.43 -0.02
N SER A 410 -6.56 -10.12 0.92
CA SER A 410 -6.78 -11.55 1.11
C SER A 410 -8.27 -11.83 1.32
N ASN A 411 -8.72 -12.95 0.87
CA ASN A 411 -10.07 -13.48 0.79
C ASN A 411 -11.02 -13.07 1.95
N PRO A 412 -12.31 -12.73 1.65
CA PRO A 412 -13.34 -12.52 2.68
C PRO A 412 -13.58 -13.70 3.63
N LYS A 413 -12.98 -14.86 3.37
CA LYS A 413 -13.04 -16.02 4.27
C LYS A 413 -12.02 -15.95 5.41
N ASP A 414 -11.01 -15.08 5.32
CA ASP A 414 -10.03 -14.84 6.37
C ASP A 414 -10.55 -13.87 7.46
N PHE A 415 -11.77 -13.37 7.31
CA PHE A 415 -12.45 -12.56 8.32
C PHE A 415 -12.87 -13.33 9.59
N GLU A 416 -12.71 -14.65 9.61
CA GLU A 416 -12.90 -15.45 10.85
C GLU A 416 -11.63 -15.54 11.71
N VAL A 417 -10.50 -15.10 11.19
CA VAL A 417 -9.28 -14.86 11.96
C VAL A 417 -9.19 -13.35 12.12
N GLU A 418 -9.20 -12.84 13.34
CA GLU A 418 -8.95 -11.44 13.68
C GLU A 418 -7.72 -10.99 12.91
N SER A 419 -7.97 -10.21 11.87
CA SER A 419 -7.09 -10.20 10.74
C SER A 419 -5.92 -9.28 10.98
N GLU A 420 -4.73 -9.84 11.01
CA GLU A 420 -3.50 -9.09 10.71
C GLU A 420 -3.63 -8.22 9.45
N SER A 421 -4.48 -8.59 8.50
CA SER A 421 -4.80 -7.80 7.31
C SER A 421 -5.46 -6.45 7.62
N TYR A 422 -6.18 -6.30 8.71
CA TYR A 422 -6.76 -5.01 9.13
C TYR A 422 -5.69 -3.95 9.42
N TRP A 423 -4.47 -4.39 9.75
CA TRP A 423 -3.34 -3.53 10.09
C TRP A 423 -2.25 -3.50 9.01
N LEU A 424 -2.36 -4.32 7.98
CA LEU A 424 -1.33 -4.46 6.96
C LEU A 424 -1.06 -3.17 6.19
N ASP A 425 -2.09 -2.49 5.89
CA ASP A 425 -2.18 -1.10 5.46
C ASP A 425 -3.66 -0.79 5.59
N PRO A 426 -4.09 -0.03 6.61
CA PRO A 426 -5.51 0.28 6.77
C PRO A 426 -6.10 0.88 5.48
N ASP A 427 -5.24 1.37 4.58
CA ASP A 427 -5.65 1.92 3.30
C ASP A 427 -5.93 0.84 2.25
N VAL A 428 -5.28 -0.31 2.30
CA VAL A 428 -5.35 -1.36 1.26
C VAL A 428 -6.67 -2.10 1.26
N GLU A 429 -7.10 -2.64 2.37
CA GLU A 429 -8.43 -3.28 2.50
C GLU A 429 -9.54 -2.31 2.17
N ALA A 430 -9.35 -1.08 2.61
CA ALA A 430 -10.28 -0.03 2.37
C ALA A 430 -10.46 0.29 0.90
N PHE A 431 -9.44 0.25 0.06
CA PHE A 431 -9.60 0.58 -1.36
C PHE A 431 -10.59 -0.36 -2.07
N SER A 432 -10.44 -1.65 -1.88
CA SER A 432 -11.35 -2.65 -2.44
C SER A 432 -12.76 -2.54 -1.84
N GLU A 433 -12.86 -2.38 -0.52
CA GLU A 433 -14.14 -2.22 0.18
C GLU A 433 -14.83 -0.91 -0.17
N ILE A 434 -14.11 0.20 -0.20
CA ILE A 434 -14.63 1.51 -0.62
C ILE A 434 -15.15 1.43 -2.06
N ARG A 435 -14.37 0.85 -2.98
CA ARG A 435 -14.79 0.65 -4.37
C ARG A 435 -16.06 -0.21 -4.44
N ASN A 436 -16.10 -1.34 -3.74
CA ASN A 436 -17.25 -2.24 -3.74
C ASN A 436 -18.48 -1.59 -3.10
N ALA A 437 -18.30 -0.78 -2.06
CA ALA A 437 -19.37 -0.01 -1.46
C ALA A 437 -19.94 1.03 -2.45
N MET A 438 -19.07 1.75 -3.18
CA MET A 438 -19.50 2.73 -4.17
C MET A 438 -20.19 2.13 -5.39
N GLU A 439 -19.82 0.92 -5.81
CA GLU A 439 -20.36 0.28 -7.03
C GLU A 439 -21.60 -0.59 -6.74
N HIS A 440 -21.63 -1.28 -5.61
CA HIS A 440 -22.60 -2.36 -5.36
C HIS A 440 -23.40 -2.20 -4.07
N ARG A 441 -23.06 -1.20 -3.23
CA ARG A 441 -23.70 -0.97 -1.93
C ARG A 441 -23.94 0.52 -1.72
N SER A 442 -23.73 0.99 -0.49
CA SER A 442 -23.76 2.42 -0.14
C SER A 442 -22.47 2.79 0.58
N LEU A 443 -21.75 3.79 0.07
CA LEU A 443 -20.66 4.44 0.80
C LEU A 443 -21.17 5.74 1.41
N LYS A 444 -21.13 5.82 2.75
CA LYS A 444 -21.51 6.98 3.54
C LYS A 444 -20.25 7.66 4.07
N ILE A 445 -20.00 8.88 3.63
CA ILE A 445 -18.95 9.74 4.19
C ILE A 445 -19.62 10.60 5.25
N VAL A 446 -19.07 10.62 6.46
CA VAL A 446 -19.64 11.33 7.60
C VAL A 446 -18.61 12.29 8.20
N ASP A 447 -19.08 13.38 8.82
CA ASP A 447 -18.24 14.23 9.65
C ASP A 447 -17.98 13.61 11.04
N ALA A 448 -17.21 14.29 11.87
CA ALA A 448 -16.90 13.83 13.24
C ALA A 448 -18.16 13.63 14.09
N PHE A 449 -19.20 14.46 13.90
CA PHE A 449 -20.45 14.34 14.62
C PHE A 449 -21.24 13.11 14.16
N GLY A 450 -21.42 12.94 12.87
CA GLY A 450 -22.05 11.74 12.28
C GLY A 450 -21.31 10.46 12.64
N HIS A 451 -19.96 10.50 12.69
CA HIS A 451 -19.14 9.39 13.14
C HIS A 451 -19.44 9.01 14.61
N THR A 452 -19.48 10.00 15.51
CA THR A 452 -19.75 9.75 16.92
C THR A 452 -21.14 9.15 17.13
N LEU A 453 -22.17 9.70 16.46
CA LEU A 453 -23.53 9.14 16.50
C LEU A 453 -23.59 7.71 16.00
N THR A 454 -22.92 7.45 14.89
CA THR A 454 -22.92 6.12 14.26
C THR A 454 -22.12 5.11 15.08
N LYS A 455 -20.97 5.53 15.65
CA LYS A 455 -20.16 4.71 16.53
C LYS A 455 -20.96 4.25 17.75
N SER A 456 -21.64 5.16 18.42
CA SER A 456 -22.52 4.82 19.55
C SER A 456 -23.64 3.85 19.16
N SER A 457 -24.21 4.01 17.96
CA SER A 457 -25.22 3.10 17.44
C SER A 457 -24.63 1.72 17.08
N ILE A 458 -23.42 1.67 16.55
CA ILE A 458 -22.71 0.43 16.23
C ILE A 458 -22.31 -0.30 17.52
N GLU A 459 -21.75 0.40 18.49
CA GLU A 459 -21.40 -0.17 19.81
C GLU A 459 -22.62 -0.74 20.52
N PHE A 460 -23.73 -0.02 20.53
CA PHE A 460 -24.99 -0.54 21.05
C PHE A 460 -25.46 -1.78 20.29
N HIS A 461 -25.28 -1.78 18.99
CA HIS A 461 -25.63 -2.90 18.13
C HIS A 461 -24.72 -4.12 18.35
N GLN A 462 -23.41 -3.89 18.51
CA GLN A 462 -22.43 -4.93 18.85
C GLN A 462 -22.75 -5.57 20.20
N GLY A 463 -22.98 -4.76 21.23
CA GLY A 463 -23.41 -5.28 22.53
C GLY A 463 -24.68 -6.10 22.47
N TYR A 464 -25.64 -5.73 21.61
CA TYR A 464 -26.83 -6.55 21.40
C TYR A 464 -26.53 -7.87 20.66
N VAL A 465 -25.61 -7.86 19.71
CA VAL A 465 -25.18 -9.09 18.99
C VAL A 465 -24.41 -10.00 19.94
N GLU A 466 -23.52 -9.46 20.78
CA GLU A 466 -22.81 -10.22 21.82
C GLU A 466 -23.79 -10.88 22.79
N GLU A 467 -24.82 -10.15 23.25
CA GLU A 467 -25.89 -10.72 24.09
C GLU A 467 -26.63 -11.88 23.41
N LEU A 468 -26.86 -11.78 22.09
CA LEU A 468 -27.48 -12.87 21.32
C LEU A 468 -26.55 -14.09 21.20
N ILE A 469 -25.25 -13.86 21.03
CA ILE A 469 -24.23 -14.91 20.97
C ILE A 469 -24.11 -15.61 22.32
N GLU A 470 -24.05 -14.89 23.43
CA GLU A 470 -24.04 -15.47 24.78
C GLU A 470 -25.27 -16.31 25.05
N LYS A 471 -26.47 -15.84 24.64
CA LYS A 471 -27.71 -16.63 24.72
C LYS A 471 -27.65 -17.91 23.90
N LYS A 472 -27.05 -17.84 22.69
CA LYS A 472 -26.84 -19.02 21.83
C LYS A 472 -25.94 -20.04 22.51
N ILE A 473 -24.80 -19.60 23.05
CA ILE A 473 -23.84 -20.44 23.77
C ILE A 473 -24.51 -21.11 25.00
N ALA A 474 -25.30 -20.34 25.76
CA ALA A 474 -26.01 -20.86 26.92
C ALA A 474 -26.99 -22.01 26.55
N ILE A 475 -27.79 -21.80 25.48
CA ILE A 475 -28.70 -22.81 24.96
C ILE A 475 -27.95 -24.07 24.48
N GLN A 476 -26.85 -23.89 23.76
CA GLN A 476 -26.01 -24.99 23.29
C GLN A 476 -25.48 -25.84 24.47
N LYS A 477 -24.97 -25.19 25.53
CA LYS A 477 -24.51 -25.87 26.75
C LYS A 477 -25.64 -26.64 27.46
N GLU A 478 -26.87 -26.09 27.47
CA GLU A 478 -28.01 -26.82 28.01
C GLU A 478 -28.40 -28.02 27.16
N LEU A 479 -28.42 -27.91 25.86
CA LEU A 479 -28.63 -29.03 24.95
C LEU A 479 -27.59 -30.14 25.16
N GLU A 480 -26.32 -29.79 25.32
CA GLU A 480 -25.24 -30.73 25.61
C GLU A 480 -25.46 -31.47 26.95
N ARG A 481 -26.08 -30.82 27.94
CA ARG A 481 -26.43 -31.45 29.24
C ARG A 481 -27.66 -32.39 29.14
N ILE A 482 -28.60 -32.06 28.28
CA ILE A 482 -29.86 -32.83 28.12
C ILE A 482 -29.63 -34.09 27.28
N TYR A 483 -28.78 -34.05 26.25
CA TYR A 483 -28.52 -35.19 25.39
C TYR A 483 -28.12 -36.50 26.15
N PRO A 484 -27.14 -36.49 27.07
CA PRO A 484 -26.78 -37.67 27.82
C PRO A 484 -27.92 -38.15 28.75
N LYS A 485 -28.73 -37.24 29.32
CA LYS A 485 -29.88 -37.59 30.17
C LYS A 485 -30.99 -38.30 29.39
N ILE A 486 -31.28 -37.84 28.16
CA ILE A 486 -32.22 -38.54 27.25
C ILE A 486 -31.71 -39.94 26.94
N LYS A 487 -30.40 -40.09 26.68
CA LYS A 487 -29.77 -41.39 26.40
C LYS A 487 -29.83 -42.33 27.60
N GLN A 488 -29.70 -41.84 28.83
CA GLN A 488 -29.83 -42.59 30.07
C GLN A 488 -31.29 -43.01 30.33
N ALA A 489 -32.26 -42.10 30.22
CA ALA A 489 -33.68 -42.40 30.39
C ALA A 489 -34.16 -43.45 29.38
N LYS A 490 -33.66 -43.38 28.12
CA LYS A 490 -33.94 -44.40 27.10
C LYS A 490 -33.38 -45.77 27.47
N LYS A 491 -32.17 -45.83 28.03
CA LYS A 491 -31.57 -47.09 28.48
C LYS A 491 -32.27 -47.69 29.71
N ALA A 492 -32.78 -46.84 30.61
CA ALA A 492 -33.50 -47.24 31.81
C ALA A 492 -34.99 -47.64 31.58
N GLY A 493 -35.50 -47.44 30.36
CA GLY A 493 -36.91 -47.70 30.04
C GLY A 493 -37.89 -46.70 30.63
N ASP A 494 -37.41 -45.55 31.17
CA ASP A 494 -38.26 -44.52 31.79
C ASP A 494 -38.84 -43.60 30.72
N LEU A 495 -40.02 -44.01 30.20
CA LEU A 495 -40.71 -43.27 29.12
C LEU A 495 -41.23 -41.91 29.57
N ASN A 496 -41.58 -41.72 30.86
CA ASN A 496 -42.07 -40.42 31.36
C ASN A 496 -40.97 -39.36 31.44
N THR A 497 -39.83 -39.72 32.01
CA THR A 497 -38.66 -38.84 32.09
C THR A 497 -38.13 -38.53 30.70
N LYS A 498 -38.07 -39.52 29.80
CA LYS A 498 -37.67 -39.32 28.41
C LYS A 498 -38.58 -38.32 27.68
N SER A 499 -39.90 -38.46 27.78
CA SER A 499 -40.86 -37.58 27.12
C SER A 499 -40.75 -36.13 27.58
N LYS A 500 -40.52 -35.90 28.89
CA LYS A 500 -40.27 -34.55 29.43
C LYS A 500 -38.98 -33.93 28.88
N LEU A 501 -37.90 -34.69 28.84
CA LEU A 501 -36.60 -34.21 28.30
C LEU A 501 -36.65 -33.99 26.79
N ASP A 502 -37.40 -34.81 26.04
CA ASP A 502 -37.59 -34.60 24.59
C ASP A 502 -38.39 -33.30 24.31
N LEU A 503 -39.36 -32.96 25.15
CA LEU A 503 -40.12 -31.70 25.06
C LEU A 503 -39.24 -30.51 25.37
N GLU A 504 -38.42 -30.58 26.43
CA GLU A 504 -37.46 -29.54 26.81
C GLU A 504 -36.43 -29.31 25.71
N LYS A 505 -35.86 -30.38 25.15
CA LYS A 505 -34.98 -30.34 23.99
C LYS A 505 -35.62 -29.63 22.79
N SER A 506 -36.85 -30.02 22.43
CA SER A 506 -37.56 -29.41 21.29
C SER A 506 -37.78 -27.90 21.45
N LYS A 507 -38.01 -27.46 22.70
CA LYS A 507 -38.13 -26.04 23.02
C LYS A 507 -36.80 -25.30 22.84
N LEU A 508 -35.70 -25.86 23.34
CA LEU A 508 -34.35 -25.31 23.20
C LEU A 508 -33.89 -25.29 21.73
N ASP A 509 -34.17 -26.34 20.96
CA ASP A 509 -33.88 -26.37 19.52
C ASP A 509 -34.66 -25.30 18.75
N SER A 510 -35.92 -25.04 19.13
CA SER A 510 -36.73 -23.95 18.54
C SER A 510 -36.17 -22.57 18.87
N ASP A 511 -35.72 -22.35 20.11
CA ASP A 511 -35.17 -21.07 20.55
C ASP A 511 -33.79 -20.84 19.95
N LEU A 512 -32.97 -21.87 19.80
CA LEU A 512 -31.69 -21.81 19.08
C LEU A 512 -31.89 -21.38 17.61
N ASN A 513 -32.82 -22.02 16.93
CA ASN A 513 -33.12 -21.67 15.52
C ASN A 513 -33.62 -20.22 15.38
N LYS A 514 -34.45 -19.72 16.31
CA LYS A 514 -34.85 -18.28 16.30
C LYS A 514 -33.68 -17.34 16.50
N LEU A 515 -32.72 -17.68 17.37
CA LEU A 515 -31.53 -16.89 17.59
C LEU A 515 -30.61 -16.89 16.35
N GLU A 516 -30.42 -18.05 15.71
CA GLU A 516 -29.62 -18.17 14.49
C GLU A 516 -30.20 -17.37 13.35
N ILE A 517 -31.52 -17.38 13.17
CA ILE A 517 -32.20 -16.52 12.17
C ILE A 517 -31.97 -15.04 12.48
N LYS A 518 -32.06 -14.61 13.77
CA LYS A 518 -31.84 -13.23 14.16
C LYS A 518 -30.38 -12.80 13.93
N LEU A 519 -29.42 -13.63 14.26
CA LEU A 519 -28.01 -13.36 14.03
C LEU A 519 -27.71 -13.25 12.54
N ALA A 520 -28.18 -14.18 11.71
CA ALA A 520 -28.01 -14.15 10.27
C ALA A 520 -28.66 -12.92 9.60
N ASP A 521 -29.85 -12.49 10.06
CA ASP A 521 -30.50 -11.28 9.56
C ASP A 521 -29.72 -10.02 9.93
N LYS A 522 -29.17 -9.95 11.14
CA LYS A 522 -28.32 -8.86 11.61
C LYS A 522 -27.01 -8.75 10.82
N GLU A 523 -26.32 -9.86 10.63
CA GLU A 523 -25.09 -9.92 9.85
C GLU A 523 -25.32 -9.49 8.39
N LYS A 524 -26.46 -9.86 7.82
CA LYS A 524 -26.84 -9.48 6.47
C LYS A 524 -27.13 -7.99 6.35
N ARG A 525 -27.74 -7.35 7.36
CA ARG A 525 -28.05 -5.90 7.36
C ARG A 525 -26.83 -5.02 7.61
N SER A 526 -25.88 -5.46 8.41
CA SER A 526 -24.65 -4.70 8.69
C SER A 526 -23.77 -4.50 7.44
N LYS A 527 -23.90 -5.33 6.43
CA LYS A 527 -23.15 -5.28 5.16
C LYS A 527 -23.69 -4.33 4.10
N HIS A 528 -24.81 -3.60 4.34
CA HIS A 528 -25.44 -2.76 3.31
C HIS A 528 -24.74 -1.43 3.05
N SER A 529 -24.04 -0.87 4.03
CA SER A 529 -23.33 0.39 3.88
C SER A 529 -21.99 0.35 4.56
N LEU A 530 -21.01 1.00 3.93
CA LEU A 530 -19.71 1.28 4.53
C LEU A 530 -19.72 2.75 5.00
N LEU A 531 -19.34 2.97 6.26
CA LEU A 531 -19.19 4.29 6.85
C LEU A 531 -17.71 4.63 6.96
N ILE A 532 -17.35 5.85 6.61
CA ILE A 532 -16.01 6.38 6.70
C ILE A 532 -16.07 7.88 7.01
N THR A 533 -15.15 8.39 7.81
CA THR A 533 -15.05 9.83 8.03
C THR A 533 -14.51 10.54 6.79
N ASP A 534 -14.83 11.82 6.63
CA ASP A 534 -14.33 12.62 5.51
C ASP A 534 -12.80 12.77 5.56
N GLU A 535 -12.21 12.94 6.73
CA GLU A 535 -10.75 13.00 6.92
C GLU A 535 -10.08 11.68 6.51
N GLU A 536 -10.62 10.56 6.96
CA GLU A 536 -10.10 9.23 6.62
C GLU A 536 -10.26 8.91 5.13
N PHE A 537 -11.39 9.30 4.54
CA PHE A 537 -11.60 9.12 3.11
C PHE A 537 -10.65 9.98 2.27
N GLU A 538 -10.41 11.23 2.67
CA GLU A 538 -9.46 12.13 2.02
C GLU A 538 -8.03 11.58 2.08
N LEU A 539 -7.60 11.08 3.24
CA LEU A 539 -6.29 10.46 3.42
C LEU A 539 -6.11 9.25 2.48
N ARG A 540 -7.11 8.36 2.45
CA ARG A 540 -7.09 7.17 1.58
C ARG A 540 -7.12 7.52 0.10
N LEU A 541 -7.91 8.52 -0.28
CA LEU A 541 -7.93 9.03 -1.65
C LEU A 541 -6.56 9.59 -2.07
N PHE A 542 -5.87 10.28 -1.16
CA PHE A 542 -4.54 10.82 -1.40
C PHE A 542 -3.50 9.70 -1.54
N THR A 543 -3.54 8.69 -0.69
CA THR A 543 -2.69 7.50 -0.78
C THR A 543 -2.93 6.74 -2.09
N LEU A 544 -4.20 6.54 -2.47
CA LEU A 544 -4.56 5.93 -3.76
C LEU A 544 -3.97 6.71 -4.94
N MET A 545 -4.05 8.03 -4.90
CA MET A 545 -3.49 8.90 -5.96
C MET A 545 -1.97 8.72 -6.10
N LYS A 546 -1.22 8.66 -4.98
CA LYS A 546 0.23 8.38 -4.99
C LYS A 546 0.55 6.99 -5.53
N LEU A 547 -0.22 5.96 -5.15
CA LEU A 547 -0.03 4.59 -5.66
C LEU A 547 -0.29 4.50 -7.17
N VAL A 548 -1.34 5.16 -7.65
CA VAL A 548 -1.66 5.20 -9.09
C VAL A 548 -0.57 5.94 -9.86
N ARG A 549 -0.10 7.09 -9.37
CA ARG A 549 1.04 7.80 -9.94
C ARG A 549 2.24 6.89 -10.12
N SER A 550 2.64 6.24 -9.04
CA SER A 550 3.78 5.34 -9.04
C SER A 550 3.59 4.18 -10.01
N SER A 551 2.36 3.63 -10.09
CA SER A 551 2.05 2.53 -11.01
C SER A 551 2.14 2.95 -12.48
N ILE A 552 1.73 4.16 -12.82
CA ILE A 552 1.89 4.71 -14.18
C ILE A 552 3.38 4.84 -14.54
N MET A 553 4.18 5.36 -13.61
CA MET A 553 5.62 5.50 -13.82
C MET A 553 6.31 4.14 -13.92
N TYR A 554 5.96 3.18 -13.05
CA TYR A 554 6.50 1.82 -13.13
C TYR A 554 6.06 1.08 -14.38
N LEU A 555 4.86 1.31 -14.90
CA LEU A 555 4.46 0.77 -16.19
C LEU A 555 5.40 1.23 -17.30
N SER A 556 5.66 2.53 -17.41
CA SER A 556 6.59 3.08 -18.41
C SER A 556 8.01 2.54 -18.25
N LEU A 557 8.53 2.53 -17.00
CA LEU A 557 9.87 2.01 -16.71
C LEU A 557 9.99 0.50 -16.97
N ALA A 558 8.94 -0.28 -16.70
CA ALA A 558 8.91 -1.71 -17.01
C ALA A 558 9.02 -1.96 -18.52
N ILE A 559 8.28 -1.18 -19.31
CA ILE A 559 8.37 -1.27 -20.77
C ILE A 559 9.76 -0.86 -21.25
N ASN A 560 10.32 0.24 -20.72
CA ASN A 560 11.66 0.69 -21.08
C ASN A 560 12.72 -0.35 -20.74
N TYR A 561 12.66 -0.95 -19.56
CA TYR A 561 13.59 -1.98 -19.13
C TYR A 561 13.59 -3.18 -20.09
N ASP A 562 12.40 -3.66 -20.48
CA ASP A 562 12.30 -4.79 -21.40
C ASP A 562 12.72 -4.42 -22.83
N GLU A 563 12.41 -3.21 -23.31
CA GLU A 563 12.87 -2.73 -24.61
C GLU A 563 14.41 -2.61 -24.68
N MET A 564 15.04 -2.08 -23.64
CA MET A 564 16.51 -1.97 -23.57
C MET A 564 17.23 -3.33 -23.54
N ASN A 565 16.59 -4.35 -22.98
CA ASN A 565 17.16 -5.69 -22.85
C ASN A 565 16.83 -6.62 -24.02
N LYS A 566 16.13 -6.14 -25.05
CA LYS A 566 15.89 -6.91 -26.26
C LYS A 566 17.15 -7.02 -27.13
N PRO A 567 17.32 -8.12 -27.83
CA PRO A 567 18.39 -8.25 -28.82
C PRO A 567 18.21 -7.17 -29.89
N ASP A 568 19.31 -6.52 -30.26
CA ASP A 568 19.32 -5.55 -31.37
C ASP A 568 18.96 -6.26 -32.67
N ASN A 569 17.81 -5.92 -33.23
CA ASN A 569 17.30 -6.49 -34.48
C ASN A 569 17.61 -5.61 -35.70
N GLY A 570 18.49 -4.61 -35.56
CA GLY A 570 18.88 -3.70 -36.62
C GLY A 570 17.78 -2.74 -37.09
N ILE A 571 16.77 -2.49 -36.22
CA ILE A 571 15.64 -1.64 -36.55
C ILE A 571 15.99 -0.20 -36.21
N ILE A 572 15.78 0.66 -37.16
CA ILE A 572 15.95 2.11 -36.99
C ILE A 572 14.62 2.68 -36.54
N ALA A 573 14.58 3.25 -35.31
CA ALA A 573 13.45 4.05 -34.88
C ALA A 573 13.44 5.37 -35.68
N LEU A 574 12.36 5.62 -36.39
CA LEU A 574 12.17 6.91 -37.04
C LEU A 574 11.57 7.88 -36.02
N PRO A 575 12.16 9.07 -35.85
CA PRO A 575 11.56 10.09 -35.00
C PRO A 575 10.20 10.51 -35.61
N ILE A 576 9.17 10.49 -34.80
CA ILE A 576 7.83 10.98 -35.16
C ILE A 576 7.54 12.18 -34.28
N ASP A 577 7.17 13.30 -34.90
CA ASP A 577 6.66 14.45 -34.17
C ASP A 577 5.33 14.09 -33.52
N VAL A 578 5.31 14.08 -32.19
CA VAL A 578 4.10 13.85 -31.41
C VAL A 578 3.30 15.14 -31.35
N PRO A 579 2.01 15.14 -31.72
CA PRO A 579 1.21 16.35 -31.68
C PRO A 579 1.07 16.89 -30.26
N LEU A 580 1.10 18.21 -30.13
CA LEU A 580 0.79 18.87 -28.87
C LEU A 580 -0.67 18.57 -28.47
N LYS A 581 -0.93 18.48 -27.17
CA LYS A 581 -2.29 18.23 -26.65
C LYS A 581 -3.28 19.33 -27.07
N TYR A 582 -2.78 20.56 -27.33
CA TYR A 582 -3.52 21.73 -27.87
C TYR A 582 -2.64 22.51 -28.84
#